data_e78309fc61bdd05e4e1db9f2fe960d76
#
_entry.id   e78309fc61bdd05e4e1db9f2fe960d76
#
_cell.length_a   1.000
_cell.length_b   1.000
_cell.length_c   1.000
_cell.angle_alpha   90.00
_cell.angle_beta   90.00
_cell.angle_gamma   90.00
#
_symmetry.space_group_name_H-M   'P 1'
#
loop_
_entity.id
_entity.type
_entity.pdbx_description
1 polymer ?
#
loop_
_entity_poly.entity_id
_entity_poly.type
_entity_poly.pdbx_seq_one_letter_code
_entity_poly.pdbx_strand_id
1 'polypeptide(L)'
;MGTIKDRNCKDLTEAEDIKKRWQECTEELYKMHLNDPNFHNGVVTYLDPDILECEVKWALESITMNKAWGGNGIPAELLKILKDDAVKVLCSICQQTWKSQQWPQDWKRAVFIPIPKRVSAKECSNYHPIAFISHSIKVFLKVLQDPSQQYMNWELPDVQAGFRKGRGTRDQIANTCRIIEENNWHHLIILILVS
;
A
#
# COMPACT_ATOMS: atom_id res chain seq x y z
N MET A 1 -18.66 6.91 -17.84
CA MET A 1 -18.07 5.71 -17.25
C MET A 1 -18.09 4.62 -18.30
N GLY A 2 -17.00 3.86 -18.46
CA GLY A 2 -16.98 2.75 -19.41
C GLY A 2 -17.86 1.59 -18.94
N THR A 3 -18.42 0.82 -19.85
CA THR A 3 -19.16 -0.41 -19.54
C THR A 3 -18.19 -1.48 -19.04
N ILE A 4 -18.59 -2.22 -18.00
CA ILE A 4 -17.84 -3.38 -17.46
C ILE A 4 -18.69 -4.65 -17.66
N LYS A 5 -18.04 -5.79 -17.80
CA LYS A 5 -18.73 -7.09 -17.93
C LYS A 5 -19.00 -7.73 -16.57
N ASP A 6 -20.15 -8.39 -16.49
CA ASP A 6 -20.46 -9.28 -15.38
C ASP A 6 -19.69 -10.62 -15.49
N ARG A 7 -19.94 -11.57 -14.57
CA ARG A 7 -19.32 -12.91 -14.59
C ARG A 7 -19.74 -13.75 -15.81
N ASN A 8 -20.88 -13.40 -16.44
CA ASN A 8 -21.42 -14.09 -17.62
C ASN A 8 -21.04 -13.38 -18.94
N CYS A 9 -20.04 -12.47 -18.89
CA CYS A 9 -19.58 -11.70 -20.06
C CYS A 9 -20.59 -10.71 -20.64
N LYS A 10 -21.68 -10.37 -19.91
CA LYS A 10 -22.68 -9.40 -20.32
C LYS A 10 -22.23 -8.00 -19.90
N ASP A 11 -22.37 -7.03 -20.80
CA ASP A 11 -22.04 -5.62 -20.51
C ASP A 11 -23.06 -5.04 -19.52
N LEU A 12 -22.54 -4.45 -18.41
CA LEU A 12 -23.32 -3.75 -17.41
C LEU A 12 -23.40 -2.27 -17.77
N THR A 13 -24.61 -1.72 -17.73
CA THR A 13 -24.90 -0.31 -18.05
C THR A 13 -25.39 0.49 -16.85
N GLU A 14 -26.02 -0.17 -15.89
CA GLU A 14 -26.56 0.48 -14.68
C GLU A 14 -25.44 0.76 -13.67
N ALA A 15 -25.45 1.96 -13.12
CA ALA A 15 -24.40 2.44 -12.20
C ALA A 15 -24.27 1.57 -10.93
N GLU A 16 -25.40 1.10 -10.37
CA GLU A 16 -25.39 0.28 -9.17
C GLU A 16 -24.86 -1.13 -9.45
N ASP A 17 -25.18 -1.71 -10.60
CA ASP A 17 -24.64 -3.03 -11.01
C ASP A 17 -23.13 -2.95 -11.27
N ILE A 18 -22.68 -1.88 -11.90
CA ILE A 18 -21.25 -1.60 -12.10
C ILE A 18 -20.53 -1.48 -10.76
N LYS A 19 -21.09 -0.72 -9.82
CA LYS A 19 -20.53 -0.56 -8.48
C LYS A 19 -20.44 -1.87 -7.71
N LYS A 20 -21.54 -2.66 -7.73
CA LYS A 20 -21.58 -3.98 -7.12
C LYS A 20 -20.55 -4.92 -7.72
N ARG A 21 -20.39 -4.91 -9.04
CA ARG A 21 -19.37 -5.72 -9.72
C ARG A 21 -17.95 -5.34 -9.29
N TRP A 22 -17.66 -4.03 -9.15
CA TRP A 22 -16.38 -3.57 -8.63
C TRP A 22 -16.13 -4.00 -7.18
N GLN A 23 -17.17 -3.96 -6.34
CA GLN A 23 -17.06 -4.46 -4.97
C GLN A 23 -16.71 -5.95 -4.94
N GLU A 24 -17.41 -6.79 -5.71
CA GLU A 24 -17.12 -8.22 -5.83
C GLU A 24 -15.67 -8.49 -6.28
N CYS A 25 -15.22 -7.80 -7.34
CA CYS A 25 -13.86 -7.97 -7.86
C CYS A 25 -12.78 -7.58 -6.83
N THR A 26 -13.02 -6.51 -6.09
CA THR A 26 -12.10 -6.04 -5.07
C THR A 26 -12.05 -7.03 -3.89
N GLU A 27 -13.20 -7.52 -3.44
CA GLU A 27 -13.28 -8.53 -2.38
C GLU A 27 -12.58 -9.83 -2.79
N GLU A 28 -12.77 -10.30 -4.01
CA GLU A 28 -12.08 -11.49 -4.53
C GLU A 28 -10.56 -11.31 -4.52
N LEU A 29 -10.08 -10.15 -4.99
CA LEU A 29 -8.65 -9.84 -5.04
C LEU A 29 -8.00 -9.89 -3.64
N TYR A 30 -8.66 -9.32 -2.63
CA TYR A 30 -8.12 -9.28 -1.27
C TYR A 30 -8.33 -10.58 -0.50
N LYS A 31 -9.40 -11.35 -0.76
CA LYS A 31 -9.59 -12.67 -0.13
C LYS A 31 -8.50 -13.67 -0.51
N MET A 32 -7.98 -13.59 -1.72
CA MET A 32 -6.87 -14.46 -2.15
C MET A 32 -5.60 -14.26 -1.31
N HIS A 33 -5.33 -13.03 -0.84
CA HIS A 33 -4.16 -12.72 -0.02
C HIS A 33 -4.35 -13.06 1.47
N LEU A 34 -5.59 -13.06 1.98
CA LEU A 34 -5.87 -13.39 3.39
C LEU A 34 -5.75 -14.88 3.72
N ASN A 35 -5.74 -15.74 2.71
CA ASN A 35 -5.64 -17.18 2.87
C ASN A 35 -4.21 -17.71 2.70
N ASP A 36 -3.19 -16.85 2.72
CA ASP A 36 -1.79 -17.29 2.70
C ASP A 36 -1.45 -17.91 4.05
N PRO A 37 -1.13 -19.23 4.11
CA PRO A 37 -0.78 -19.92 5.35
C PRO A 37 0.53 -19.39 5.98
N ASN A 38 1.32 -18.60 5.22
CA ASN A 38 2.54 -17.95 5.71
C ASN A 38 2.28 -16.58 6.34
N PHE A 39 1.03 -16.14 6.41
CA PHE A 39 0.68 -14.92 7.13
C PHE A 39 0.85 -15.17 8.64
N HIS A 40 2.05 -14.91 9.13
CA HIS A 40 2.34 -15.02 10.56
C HIS A 40 1.56 -13.94 11.32
N ASN A 41 0.65 -14.37 12.18
CA ASN A 41 0.17 -13.53 13.27
C ASN A 41 1.37 -13.27 14.20
N GLY A 42 2.13 -12.25 13.87
CA GLY A 42 3.23 -11.78 14.72
C GLY A 42 2.66 -11.47 16.11
N VAL A 43 3.11 -12.20 17.11
CA VAL A 43 2.82 -11.85 18.50
C VAL A 43 3.56 -10.54 18.77
N VAL A 44 2.81 -9.44 18.83
CA VAL A 44 3.34 -8.15 19.27
C VAL A 44 3.75 -8.31 20.73
N THR A 45 5.04 -8.34 20.96
CA THR A 45 5.57 -8.37 22.32
C THR A 45 5.41 -7.01 22.94
N TYR A 46 5.02 -6.96 24.22
CA TYR A 46 4.76 -5.76 25.02
C TYR A 46 5.96 -4.81 25.22
N LEU A 47 7.03 -4.98 24.45
CA LEU A 47 8.26 -4.19 24.50
C LEU A 47 8.34 -3.10 23.43
N ASP A 48 7.30 -2.94 22.61
CA ASP A 48 7.31 -1.91 21.57
C ASP A 48 7.19 -0.51 22.20
N PRO A 49 8.08 0.42 21.86
CA PRO A 49 8.08 1.77 22.42
C PRO A 49 6.77 2.49 22.09
N ASP A 50 6.33 3.36 23.01
CA ASP A 50 5.18 4.23 22.77
C ASP A 50 5.45 5.16 21.59
N ILE A 51 4.43 5.41 20.78
CA ILE A 51 4.50 6.39 19.68
C ILE A 51 4.70 7.78 20.24
N LEU A 52 5.74 8.48 19.81
CA LEU A 52 6.11 9.79 20.27
C LEU A 52 5.45 10.91 19.43
N GLU A 53 5.17 12.04 20.06
CA GLU A 53 4.60 13.21 19.39
C GLU A 53 5.52 13.75 18.27
N CYS A 54 6.84 13.69 18.45
CA CYS A 54 7.80 14.10 17.43
C CYS A 54 7.76 13.20 16.17
N GLU A 55 7.49 11.91 16.31
CA GLU A 55 7.35 10.99 15.18
C GLU A 55 6.09 11.31 14.39
N VAL A 56 4.97 11.56 15.07
CA VAL A 56 3.71 11.96 14.45
C VAL A 56 3.85 13.30 13.73
N LYS A 57 4.55 14.26 14.35
CA LYS A 57 4.86 15.56 13.73
C LYS A 57 5.68 15.40 12.45
N TRP A 58 6.77 14.66 12.53
CA TRP A 58 7.61 14.35 11.37
C TRP A 58 6.80 13.64 10.26
N ALA A 59 6.00 12.65 10.62
CA ALA A 59 5.18 11.92 9.67
C ALA A 59 4.16 12.86 8.99
N LEU A 60 3.49 13.74 9.74
CA LEU A 60 2.56 14.71 9.21
C LEU A 60 3.22 15.72 8.27
N GLU A 61 4.38 16.25 8.63
CA GLU A 61 5.15 17.18 7.80
C GLU A 61 5.58 16.55 6.46
N SER A 62 5.89 15.26 6.49
CA SER A 62 6.35 14.50 5.32
C SER A 62 5.23 14.13 4.33
N ILE A 63 3.95 14.26 4.69
CA ILE A 63 2.83 14.00 3.76
C ILE A 63 2.80 15.07 2.67
N THR A 64 2.70 14.64 1.43
CA THR A 64 2.59 15.53 0.27
C THR A 64 1.20 16.19 0.21
N MET A 65 1.18 17.48 -0.12
CA MET A 65 -0.04 18.27 -0.35
C MET A 65 -0.62 17.99 -1.75
N ASN A 66 -1.82 18.51 -2.00
CA ASN A 66 -2.53 18.39 -3.29
C ASN A 66 -2.75 16.92 -3.73
N LYS A 67 -3.00 16.05 -2.77
CA LYS A 67 -3.36 14.65 -3.02
C LYS A 67 -4.83 14.41 -2.68
N ALA A 68 -5.46 13.52 -3.43
CA ALA A 68 -6.83 13.12 -3.17
C ALA A 68 -6.97 12.60 -1.73
N TRP A 69 -8.04 13.05 -1.06
CA TRP A 69 -8.41 12.57 0.28
C TRP A 69 -9.06 11.19 0.22
N GLY A 70 -8.95 10.44 1.31
CA GLY A 70 -9.63 9.17 1.46
C GLY A 70 -11.12 9.31 1.79
N GLY A 71 -11.75 8.21 2.20
CA GLY A 71 -13.18 8.14 2.46
C GLY A 71 -13.74 9.08 3.53
N ASN A 72 -12.89 9.66 4.39
CA ASN A 72 -13.27 10.62 5.42
C ASN A 72 -13.34 12.09 4.93
N GLY A 73 -12.92 12.37 3.69
CA GLY A 73 -12.98 13.70 3.11
C GLY A 73 -12.04 14.75 3.72
N ILE A 74 -11.10 14.37 4.60
CA ILE A 74 -10.18 15.30 5.27
C ILE A 74 -8.92 15.48 4.41
N PRO A 75 -8.66 16.67 3.86
CA PRO A 75 -7.46 16.95 3.09
C PRO A 75 -6.22 17.07 3.99
N ALA A 76 -5.04 16.77 3.44
CA ALA A 76 -3.76 16.91 4.14
C ALA A 76 -3.49 18.35 4.57
N GLU A 77 -3.95 19.30 3.77
CA GLU A 77 -3.82 20.74 3.98
C GLU A 77 -4.46 21.18 5.31
N LEU A 78 -5.65 20.63 5.62
CA LEU A 78 -6.33 20.93 6.87
C LEU A 78 -5.51 20.46 8.08
N LEU A 79 -4.98 19.24 8.02
CA LEU A 79 -4.13 18.72 9.08
C LEU A 79 -2.86 19.56 9.28
N LYS A 80 -2.28 20.07 8.19
CA LYS A 80 -1.10 20.94 8.24
C LYS A 80 -1.39 22.35 8.76
N ILE A 81 -2.58 22.89 8.49
CA ILE A 81 -3.03 24.19 9.01
C ILE A 81 -3.22 24.13 10.53
N LEU A 82 -3.77 23.04 11.04
CA LEU A 82 -4.00 22.83 12.47
C LEU A 82 -2.70 22.57 13.29
N LYS A 83 -1.58 22.31 12.59
CA LYS A 83 -0.23 22.15 13.19
C LYS A 83 -0.22 21.29 14.45
N ASP A 84 0.16 21.88 15.60
CA ASP A 84 0.35 21.19 16.87
C ASP A 84 -0.95 20.59 17.42
N ASP A 85 -2.10 21.16 17.16
CA ASP A 85 -3.39 20.60 17.59
C ASP A 85 -3.70 19.32 16.81
N ALA A 86 -3.45 19.31 15.50
CA ALA A 86 -3.58 18.09 14.71
C ALA A 86 -2.60 17.01 15.18
N VAL A 87 -1.37 17.37 15.51
CA VAL A 87 -0.35 16.43 16.01
C VAL A 87 -0.79 15.80 17.31
N LYS A 88 -1.29 16.56 18.28
CA LYS A 88 -1.77 16.04 19.56
C LYS A 88 -2.93 15.05 19.39
N VAL A 89 -3.92 15.42 18.59
CA VAL A 89 -5.08 14.54 18.33
C VAL A 89 -4.64 13.27 17.60
N LEU A 90 -3.82 13.39 16.56
CA LEU A 90 -3.32 12.23 15.80
C LEU A 90 -2.45 11.34 16.70
N CYS A 91 -1.58 11.91 17.54
CA CYS A 91 -0.75 11.17 18.48
C CYS A 91 -1.61 10.34 19.43
N SER A 92 -2.63 10.96 20.04
CA SER A 92 -3.58 10.25 20.92
C SER A 92 -4.27 9.07 20.21
N ILE A 93 -4.75 9.28 18.97
CA ILE A 93 -5.40 8.21 18.20
C ILE A 93 -4.39 7.11 17.85
N CYS A 94 -3.18 7.47 17.42
CA CYS A 94 -2.12 6.52 17.09
C CYS A 94 -1.74 5.66 18.32
N GLN A 95 -1.51 6.28 19.45
CA GLN A 95 -1.19 5.59 20.71
C GLN A 95 -2.32 4.67 21.16
N GLN A 96 -3.56 5.13 21.10
CA GLN A 96 -4.72 4.31 21.42
C GLN A 96 -4.83 3.10 20.49
N THR A 97 -4.68 3.31 19.18
CA THR A 97 -4.71 2.25 18.17
C THR A 97 -3.58 1.24 18.41
N TRP A 98 -2.38 1.73 18.73
CA TRP A 98 -1.21 0.90 19.03
C TRP A 98 -1.44 0.02 20.27
N LYS A 99 -1.88 0.61 21.37
CA LYS A 99 -2.10 -0.10 22.65
C LYS A 99 -3.29 -1.05 22.61
N SER A 100 -4.39 -0.65 21.97
CA SER A 100 -5.61 -1.47 21.91
C SER A 100 -5.61 -2.51 20.80
N GLN A 101 -4.71 -2.39 19.83
CA GLN A 101 -4.69 -3.19 18.60
C GLN A 101 -6.01 -3.08 17.79
N GLN A 102 -6.79 -2.03 18.06
CA GLN A 102 -8.07 -1.79 17.40
C GLN A 102 -8.02 -0.55 16.52
N TRP A 103 -8.26 -0.75 15.26
CA TRP A 103 -8.31 0.32 14.27
C TRP A 103 -9.63 1.09 14.36
N PRO A 104 -9.61 2.44 14.29
CA PRO A 104 -10.80 3.24 14.12
C PRO A 104 -11.62 2.80 12.90
N GLN A 105 -12.95 2.86 12.99
CA GLN A 105 -13.82 2.38 11.90
C GLN A 105 -13.58 3.12 10.58
N ASP A 106 -13.31 4.43 10.65
CA ASP A 106 -13.01 5.24 9.47
C ASP A 106 -11.67 4.87 8.82
N TRP A 107 -10.74 4.30 9.60
CA TRP A 107 -9.46 3.82 9.10
C TRP A 107 -9.57 2.47 8.37
N LYS A 108 -10.62 1.71 8.62
CA LYS A 108 -10.91 0.44 7.93
C LYS A 108 -11.55 0.63 6.55
N ARG A 109 -11.84 1.90 6.17
CA ARG A 109 -12.49 2.22 4.89
C ARG A 109 -11.49 2.79 3.91
N ALA A 110 -11.44 2.22 2.72
CA ALA A 110 -10.70 2.75 1.58
C ALA A 110 -11.65 3.01 0.41
N VAL A 111 -11.38 4.03 -0.37
CA VAL A 111 -12.06 4.29 -1.64
C VAL A 111 -11.21 3.69 -2.75
N PHE A 112 -11.75 2.76 -3.51
CA PHE A 112 -11.03 2.14 -4.63
C PHE A 112 -11.39 2.82 -5.94
N ILE A 113 -10.37 3.21 -6.70
CA ILE A 113 -10.52 3.75 -8.05
C ILE A 113 -9.89 2.75 -9.03
N PRO A 114 -10.69 2.15 -9.92
CA PRO A 114 -10.18 1.24 -10.93
C PRO A 114 -9.54 2.04 -12.08
N ILE A 115 -8.25 1.79 -12.35
CA ILE A 115 -7.52 2.38 -13.47
C ILE A 115 -7.34 1.34 -14.57
N PRO A 116 -7.79 1.59 -15.81
CA PRO A 116 -7.66 0.62 -16.89
C PRO A 116 -6.20 0.41 -17.27
N LYS A 117 -5.78 -0.85 -17.43
CA LYS A 117 -4.45 -1.25 -17.94
C LYS A 117 -4.34 -1.04 -19.45
N ARG A 118 -5.47 -1.08 -20.16
CA ARG A 118 -5.55 -0.97 -21.64
C ARG A 118 -6.73 -0.11 -22.04
N VAL A 119 -6.65 0.47 -23.23
CA VAL A 119 -7.78 1.13 -23.88
C VAL A 119 -8.87 0.08 -24.13
N SER A 120 -10.12 0.41 -23.83
CA SER A 120 -11.29 -0.50 -23.95
C SER A 120 -11.31 -1.69 -23.00
N ALA A 121 -10.74 -1.56 -21.80
CA ALA A 121 -10.86 -2.57 -20.76
C ALA A 121 -12.34 -2.75 -20.33
N LYS A 122 -12.84 -3.98 -20.38
CA LYS A 122 -14.21 -4.34 -19.99
C LYS A 122 -14.28 -5.36 -18.84
N GLU A 123 -13.15 -5.94 -18.47
CA GLU A 123 -13.05 -6.95 -17.41
C GLU A 123 -12.29 -6.39 -16.20
N CYS A 124 -12.68 -6.77 -15.00
CA CYS A 124 -12.02 -6.34 -13.77
C CYS A 124 -10.51 -6.64 -13.75
N SER A 125 -10.09 -7.77 -14.29
CA SER A 125 -8.69 -8.20 -14.42
C SER A 125 -7.83 -7.22 -15.24
N ASN A 126 -8.45 -6.44 -16.11
CA ASN A 126 -7.81 -5.42 -16.94
C ASN A 126 -7.71 -4.05 -16.28
N TYR A 127 -7.93 -3.98 -14.96
CA TYR A 127 -7.80 -2.76 -14.19
C TYR A 127 -6.83 -2.94 -13.02
N HIS A 128 -6.21 -1.84 -12.62
CA HIS A 128 -5.49 -1.71 -11.35
C HIS A 128 -6.36 -0.95 -10.36
N PRO A 129 -6.83 -1.57 -9.28
CA PRO A 129 -7.52 -0.84 -8.22
C PRO A 129 -6.50 -0.04 -7.40
N ILE A 130 -6.68 1.27 -7.33
CA ILE A 130 -5.89 2.13 -6.44
C ILE A 130 -6.75 2.45 -5.22
N ALA A 131 -6.23 2.11 -4.03
CA ALA A 131 -6.87 2.41 -2.77
C ALA A 131 -6.52 3.81 -2.27
N PHE A 132 -7.53 4.63 -2.02
CA PHE A 132 -7.40 5.92 -1.36
C PHE A 132 -7.77 5.78 0.11
N ILE A 133 -6.77 5.81 0.96
CA ILE A 133 -6.89 5.80 2.42
C ILE A 133 -6.81 7.22 2.98
N SER A 134 -7.35 7.45 4.18
CA SER A 134 -7.30 8.74 4.85
C SER A 134 -5.86 9.21 5.12
N HIS A 135 -5.66 10.52 5.20
CA HIS A 135 -4.33 11.06 5.53
C HIS A 135 -3.89 10.71 6.95
N SER A 136 -4.84 10.57 7.88
CA SER A 136 -4.54 10.13 9.25
C SER A 136 -3.94 8.73 9.29
N ILE A 137 -4.47 7.79 8.48
CA ILE A 137 -3.85 6.45 8.33
C ILE A 137 -2.44 6.56 7.75
N LYS A 138 -2.25 7.41 6.74
CA LYS A 138 -0.92 7.61 6.12
C LYS A 138 0.10 8.11 7.12
N VAL A 139 -0.30 9.00 8.07
CA VAL A 139 0.56 9.42 9.18
C VAL A 139 0.93 8.23 10.03
N PHE A 140 -0.05 7.46 10.50
CA PHE A 140 0.19 6.29 11.34
C PHE A 140 1.10 5.24 10.67
N LEU A 141 0.79 4.88 9.43
CA LEU A 141 1.62 3.94 8.66
C LEU A 141 3.05 4.45 8.47
N LYS A 142 3.25 5.77 8.37
CA LYS A 142 4.57 6.35 8.22
C LYS A 142 5.37 6.31 9.51
N VAL A 143 4.72 6.54 10.67
CA VAL A 143 5.33 6.33 11.98
C VAL A 143 5.81 4.89 12.15
N LEU A 144 5.01 3.90 11.70
CA LEU A 144 5.39 2.50 11.77
C LEU A 144 6.46 2.10 10.74
N GLN A 145 6.47 2.78 9.58
CA GLN A 145 7.40 2.47 8.48
C GLN A 145 8.84 2.81 8.83
N ASP A 146 9.09 3.91 9.52
CA ASP A 146 10.46 4.42 9.74
C ASP A 146 11.34 3.45 10.54
N PRO A 147 10.94 2.99 11.74
CA PRO A 147 11.70 1.96 12.45
C PRO A 147 11.79 0.63 11.69
N SER A 148 10.68 0.22 11.04
CA SER A 148 10.65 -1.02 10.26
C SER A 148 11.63 -0.96 9.09
N GLN A 149 11.78 0.18 8.43
CA GLN A 149 12.69 0.35 7.31
C GLN A 149 14.17 0.30 7.74
N GLN A 150 14.49 0.83 8.93
CA GLN A 150 15.82 0.72 9.50
C GLN A 150 16.17 -0.74 9.79
N TYR A 151 15.26 -1.48 10.42
CA TYR A 151 15.41 -2.90 10.69
C TYR A 151 15.55 -3.72 9.40
N MET A 152 14.67 -3.50 8.42
CA MET A 152 14.72 -4.19 7.13
C MET A 152 16.03 -3.91 6.38
N ASN A 153 16.56 -2.68 6.43
CA ASN A 153 17.83 -2.36 5.80
C ASN A 153 19.00 -3.10 6.42
N TRP A 154 18.92 -3.44 7.68
CA TRP A 154 19.93 -4.22 8.39
C TRP A 154 19.84 -5.71 8.03
N GLU A 155 18.64 -6.29 8.06
CA GLU A 155 18.39 -7.73 7.87
C GLU A 155 18.46 -8.15 6.40
N LEU A 156 18.13 -7.26 5.47
CA LEU A 156 18.09 -7.60 4.05
C LEU A 156 19.52 -7.70 3.47
N PRO A 157 19.84 -8.79 2.76
CA PRO A 157 21.13 -8.95 2.10
C PRO A 157 21.35 -7.86 1.05
N ASP A 158 22.61 -7.52 0.76
CA ASP A 158 22.96 -6.46 -0.18
C ASP A 158 22.50 -6.69 -1.61
N VAL A 159 22.22 -7.92 -1.98
CA VAL A 159 21.69 -8.30 -3.30
C VAL A 159 20.22 -7.92 -3.46
N GLN A 160 19.47 -7.70 -2.36
CA GLN A 160 18.08 -7.28 -2.41
C GLN A 160 17.98 -5.80 -2.78
N ALA A 161 17.39 -5.50 -3.94
CA ALA A 161 17.17 -4.13 -4.38
C ALA A 161 15.73 -3.65 -4.21
N GLY A 162 14.75 -4.55 -4.16
CA GLY A 162 13.34 -4.20 -3.96
C GLY A 162 13.13 -3.51 -2.63
N PHE A 163 12.38 -2.39 -2.65
CA PHE A 163 12.02 -1.59 -1.47
C PHE A 163 13.19 -0.97 -0.68
N ARG A 164 14.40 -0.96 -1.22
CA ARG A 164 15.57 -0.29 -0.61
C ARG A 164 15.78 1.11 -1.17
N LYS A 165 16.05 2.08 -0.28
CA LYS A 165 16.40 3.45 -0.67
C LYS A 165 17.73 3.46 -1.43
N GLY A 166 17.76 4.15 -2.57
CA GLY A 166 18.98 4.25 -3.40
C GLY A 166 19.27 3.03 -4.29
N ARG A 167 18.39 2.02 -4.27
CA ARG A 167 18.46 0.87 -5.19
C ARG A 167 17.30 0.96 -6.17
N GLY A 168 17.57 0.75 -7.44
CA GLY A 168 16.57 0.85 -8.50
C GLY A 168 16.57 -0.35 -9.43
N THR A 169 15.55 -0.41 -10.28
CA THR A 169 15.43 -1.44 -11.32
C THR A 169 16.64 -1.45 -12.27
N ARG A 170 17.24 -0.28 -12.49
CA ARG A 170 18.45 -0.14 -13.33
C ARG A 170 19.64 -0.91 -12.75
N ASP A 171 19.84 -0.85 -11.43
CA ASP A 171 20.93 -1.56 -10.76
C ASP A 171 20.74 -3.07 -10.87
N GLN A 172 19.49 -3.53 -10.76
CA GLN A 172 19.16 -4.96 -10.92
C GLN A 172 19.36 -5.43 -12.35
N ILE A 173 18.95 -4.65 -13.33
CA ILE A 173 19.19 -4.97 -14.76
C ILE A 173 20.69 -5.04 -15.02
N ALA A 174 21.47 -4.06 -14.53
CA ALA A 174 22.92 -4.06 -14.69
C ALA A 174 23.60 -5.28 -14.04
N ASN A 175 23.18 -5.64 -12.82
CA ASN A 175 23.69 -6.84 -12.14
C ASN A 175 23.31 -8.13 -12.89
N THR A 176 22.08 -8.22 -13.40
CA THR A 176 21.64 -9.37 -14.20
C THR A 176 22.41 -9.48 -15.50
N CYS A 177 22.60 -8.37 -16.22
CA CYS A 177 23.41 -8.35 -17.43
C CYS A 177 24.84 -8.79 -17.15
N ARG A 178 25.45 -8.28 -16.08
CA ARG A 178 26.81 -8.66 -15.68
C ARG A 178 26.93 -10.15 -15.37
N ILE A 179 25.98 -10.75 -14.63
CA ILE A 179 25.96 -12.19 -14.34
C ILE A 179 25.84 -13.00 -15.64
N ILE A 180 25.04 -12.56 -16.59
CA ILE A 180 24.88 -13.22 -17.90
C ILE A 180 26.20 -13.14 -18.70
N GLU A 181 26.85 -11.97 -18.72
CA GLU A 181 28.12 -11.77 -19.43
C GLU A 181 29.27 -12.56 -18.83
N GLU A 182 29.40 -12.59 -17.48
CA GLU A 182 30.50 -13.27 -16.80
C GLU A 182 30.39 -14.80 -16.88
N ASN A 183 29.18 -15.37 -16.95
CA ASN A 183 28.98 -16.80 -16.86
C ASN A 183 28.69 -17.53 -18.18
N ASN A 184 28.55 -16.83 -19.31
CA ASN A 184 28.27 -17.42 -20.64
C ASN A 184 27.06 -18.41 -20.64
N TRP A 185 26.04 -18.18 -19.78
CA TRP A 185 25.04 -19.18 -19.49
C TRP A 185 23.71 -18.92 -20.20
N HIS A 186 23.53 -19.51 -21.36
CA HIS A 186 22.26 -19.54 -22.08
C HIS A 186 21.11 -20.22 -21.29
N HIS A 187 21.40 -21.01 -20.25
CA HIS A 187 20.39 -21.71 -19.45
C HIS A 187 19.87 -20.94 -18.24
N LEU A 188 20.57 -19.90 -17.76
CA LEU A 188 20.14 -19.13 -16.58
C LEU A 188 18.97 -18.19 -16.89
N ILE A 189 18.78 -17.80 -18.13
CA ILE A 189 17.68 -16.89 -18.56
C ILE A 189 16.31 -17.48 -18.23
N ILE A 190 16.15 -18.79 -18.29
CA ILE A 190 14.89 -19.49 -18.00
C ILE A 190 14.54 -19.43 -16.50
N LEU A 191 15.52 -19.52 -15.61
CA LEU A 191 15.30 -19.49 -14.16
C LEU A 191 14.92 -18.10 -13.62
N ILE A 192 15.43 -17.03 -14.24
CA ILE A 192 15.16 -15.64 -13.81
C ILE A 192 13.77 -15.16 -14.29
N LEU A 193 13.24 -15.73 -15.36
CA LEU A 193 11.92 -15.35 -15.91
C LEU A 193 10.74 -16.10 -15.28
N VAL A 194 10.99 -17.12 -14.44
CA VAL A 194 9.95 -17.99 -13.85
C VAL A 194 9.80 -17.74 -12.34
N SER A 195 10.62 -16.89 -11.71
CA SER A 195 10.51 -16.43 -10.33
C SER A 195 9.83 -15.08 -10.25
#